data_e63665f1e04ebf096200e5142064ab88
#
_entry.id   e63665f1e04ebf096200e5142064ab88
#
_cell.length_a   1.000
_cell.length_b   1.000
_cell.length_c   1.000
_cell.angle_alpha   90.00
_cell.angle_beta   90.00
_cell.angle_gamma   90.00
#
_symmetry.space_group_name_H-M   'P 1'
#
loop_
_entity.id
_entity.type
_entity.pdbx_description
1 polymer ?
#
loop_
_entity_poly.entity_id
_entity_poly.type
_entity_poly.pdbx_seq_one_letter_code
_entity_poly.pdbx_strand_id
1 'polypeptide(L)'
;MKTLMLGNEALARGAYEAGVAVVSSYPGTPSTEITEYASDYPEIYVEWAPNEKVAVETACGASLGGVRALSCMKHVGLNVAADPLYTASYTGVNGGLVIVVADDPGMHSSQNEQDSRNHARGAQLPMLEPADSQEAVDFIKAAYEMSEKYDTPVLIRTTTRMAHARSLVTESPRADIERKPYKKDPMKYVMMPGMAKVRHLYVEKRMKELEKDACDMPLNRIERGDDSIGVICSGAAYQYVKEAAPEVSVLKLGVVNPLPRALIEEFARSVGKLYVIEELEPVFEEQIKSWGIECVGKELTGRQGELSARRVMEILGRKAPEFQTPGQLPGRPPVMCPGCPHRGTYYVLSKMHLRATGDIGCYTLGALKPNEAIDSCLCMGASIGMSHGLEKATGGESSRDTVAVIGDSTFVHSGITGLINAVYNHGRSTVLILDNSTTAMTGHQPNPTVGYDIRKQETYKLDLETVCRAVGVNDVKTVDPYDLDKLEAALKDSLSRDEVSVIIARRPCALLTKEKKPVYTVDADKCRNCGMCLKVGCPAIERVDGKAHIDPALCVGCDLCARLCKFSAIGGPSCK
;
A
#
# COMPACT_ATOMS: atom_id res chain seq x y z
N MET A 1 31.82 -1.68 -3.38
CA MET A 1 31.72 -0.22 -3.11
C MET A 1 30.77 -0.03 -1.95
N LYS A 2 30.90 1.04 -1.13
CA LYS A 2 29.87 1.32 -0.10
C LYS A 2 29.01 2.47 -0.60
N THR A 3 27.72 2.25 -0.69
CA THR A 3 26.73 3.21 -1.20
C THR A 3 25.65 3.46 -0.16
N LEU A 4 25.21 4.70 -0.02
CA LEU A 4 24.12 5.05 0.88
C LEU A 4 22.78 4.77 0.17
N MET A 5 22.01 3.79 0.66
CA MET A 5 20.76 3.35 0.05
C MET A 5 19.58 3.46 1.02
N LEU A 6 18.38 3.74 0.49
CA LEU A 6 17.12 3.50 1.19
C LEU A 6 16.93 2.00 1.41
N GLY A 7 16.13 1.62 2.42
CA GLY A 7 15.77 0.21 2.62
C GLY A 7 15.10 -0.42 1.41
N ASN A 8 14.17 0.31 0.76
CA ASN A 8 13.51 -0.16 -0.47
C ASN A 8 14.50 -0.29 -1.65
N GLU A 9 15.42 0.66 -1.81
CA GLU A 9 16.49 0.60 -2.80
C GLU A 9 17.41 -0.59 -2.56
N ALA A 10 17.75 -0.85 -1.30
CA ALA A 10 18.60 -1.97 -0.90
C ALA A 10 17.94 -3.33 -1.17
N LEU A 11 16.63 -3.46 -0.98
CA LEU A 11 15.89 -4.67 -1.35
C LEU A 11 15.92 -4.92 -2.87
N ALA A 12 15.71 -3.86 -3.66
CA ALA A 12 15.84 -3.96 -5.13
C ALA A 12 17.26 -4.32 -5.55
N ARG A 13 18.28 -3.72 -4.91
CA ARG A 13 19.68 -4.03 -5.13
C ARG A 13 20.02 -5.48 -4.77
N GLY A 14 19.56 -5.95 -3.62
CA GLY A 14 19.77 -7.34 -3.19
C GLY A 14 19.07 -8.35 -4.11
N ALA A 15 17.87 -8.02 -4.62
CA ALA A 15 17.18 -8.83 -5.62
C ALA A 15 17.96 -8.91 -6.94
N TYR A 16 18.54 -7.78 -7.38
CA TYR A 16 19.44 -7.76 -8.53
C TYR A 16 20.67 -8.64 -8.31
N GLU A 17 21.35 -8.49 -7.17
CA GLU A 17 22.52 -9.30 -6.80
C GLU A 17 22.17 -10.79 -6.70
N ALA A 18 20.98 -11.13 -6.21
CA ALA A 18 20.48 -12.51 -6.13
C ALA A 18 20.09 -13.11 -7.50
N GLY A 19 20.23 -12.39 -8.61
CA GLY A 19 19.92 -12.92 -9.94
C GLY A 19 18.43 -13.02 -10.24
N VAL A 20 17.59 -12.18 -9.62
CA VAL A 20 16.14 -12.12 -9.90
C VAL A 20 15.89 -11.77 -11.36
N ALA A 21 14.99 -12.52 -12.02
CA ALA A 21 14.67 -12.31 -13.42
C ALA A 21 13.30 -11.62 -13.64
N VAL A 22 12.36 -11.78 -12.70
CA VAL A 22 11.00 -11.25 -12.83
C VAL A 22 10.55 -10.58 -11.54
N VAL A 23 10.04 -9.35 -11.65
CA VAL A 23 9.38 -8.60 -10.58
C VAL A 23 8.00 -8.19 -11.03
N SER A 24 6.97 -8.59 -10.28
CA SER A 24 5.59 -8.17 -10.53
C SER A 24 4.96 -7.69 -9.23
N SER A 25 4.40 -6.47 -9.22
CA SER A 25 3.89 -5.81 -8.02
C SER A 25 2.69 -4.94 -8.31
N TYR A 26 1.98 -4.52 -7.27
CA TYR A 26 1.03 -3.41 -7.33
C TYR A 26 1.53 -2.27 -6.42
N PRO A 27 1.41 -0.99 -6.83
CA PRO A 27 1.93 0.13 -6.04
C PRO A 27 1.24 0.26 -4.68
N GLY A 28 2.00 0.31 -3.60
CA GLY A 28 1.46 0.44 -2.24
C GLY A 28 2.53 0.95 -1.25
N THR A 29 2.44 2.24 -0.84
CA THR A 29 3.35 2.81 0.17
C THR A 29 3.21 2.05 1.50
N PRO A 30 4.33 1.57 2.11
CA PRO A 30 5.71 2.00 1.89
C PRO A 30 6.58 1.08 0.99
N SER A 31 6.03 0.15 0.20
CA SER A 31 6.81 -0.81 -0.61
C SER A 31 7.02 -0.41 -2.09
N THR A 32 6.37 0.66 -2.56
CA THR A 32 6.31 1.03 -3.99
C THR A 32 7.67 1.15 -4.63
N GLU A 33 8.61 1.82 -3.96
CA GLU A 33 9.94 2.15 -4.50
C GLU A 33 10.81 0.90 -4.77
N ILE A 34 10.53 -0.26 -4.13
CA ILE A 34 11.28 -1.50 -4.41
C ILE A 34 11.15 -1.87 -5.89
N THR A 35 9.93 -1.83 -6.42
CA THR A 35 9.66 -2.17 -7.82
C THR A 35 10.16 -1.08 -8.77
N GLU A 36 10.06 0.19 -8.36
CA GLU A 36 10.62 1.31 -9.13
C GLU A 36 12.13 1.18 -9.29
N TYR A 37 12.88 0.98 -8.19
CA TYR A 37 14.34 0.74 -8.27
C TYR A 37 14.70 -0.55 -9.01
N ALA A 38 13.91 -1.60 -8.90
CA ALA A 38 14.13 -2.82 -9.68
C ALA A 38 14.02 -2.57 -11.19
N SER A 39 13.18 -1.61 -11.62
CA SER A 39 13.01 -1.26 -13.03
C SER A 39 14.23 -0.57 -13.66
N ASP A 40 15.16 -0.06 -12.85
CA ASP A 40 16.41 0.52 -13.32
C ASP A 40 17.42 -0.53 -13.80
N TYR A 41 17.22 -1.82 -13.44
CA TYR A 41 18.07 -2.93 -13.89
C TYR A 41 17.49 -3.56 -15.16
N PRO A 42 18.20 -3.43 -16.33
CA PRO A 42 17.70 -3.95 -17.60
C PRO A 42 17.61 -5.49 -17.64
N GLU A 43 18.33 -6.20 -16.78
CA GLU A 43 18.35 -7.66 -16.69
C GLU A 43 17.12 -8.23 -16.00
N ILE A 44 16.29 -7.38 -15.36
CA ILE A 44 15.09 -7.80 -14.67
C ILE A 44 13.86 -7.40 -15.50
N TYR A 45 12.98 -8.34 -15.79
CA TYR A 45 11.64 -7.99 -16.26
C TYR A 45 10.83 -7.44 -15.09
N VAL A 46 10.30 -6.24 -15.22
CA VAL A 46 9.55 -5.56 -14.16
C VAL A 46 8.21 -5.06 -14.71
N GLU A 47 7.14 -5.30 -13.95
CA GLU A 47 5.80 -4.85 -14.31
C GLU A 47 4.99 -4.35 -13.12
N TRP A 48 4.04 -3.45 -13.37
CA TRP A 48 2.92 -3.17 -12.50
C TRP A 48 1.73 -4.06 -12.89
N ALA A 49 1.38 -5.00 -12.02
CA ALA A 49 0.16 -5.79 -12.15
C ALA A 49 -1.08 -4.96 -11.80
N PRO A 50 -2.28 -5.37 -12.24
CA PRO A 50 -3.51 -4.65 -11.91
C PRO A 50 -3.90 -4.75 -10.42
N ASN A 51 -3.46 -5.79 -9.71
CA ASN A 51 -3.60 -5.95 -8.26
C ASN A 51 -2.55 -6.95 -7.73
N GLU A 52 -2.46 -7.07 -6.41
CA GLU A 52 -1.46 -7.90 -5.73
C GLU A 52 -1.69 -9.40 -5.93
N LYS A 53 -2.95 -9.84 -6.11
CA LYS A 53 -3.27 -11.24 -6.42
C LYS A 53 -2.61 -11.64 -7.74
N VAL A 54 -2.83 -10.85 -8.79
CA VAL A 54 -2.24 -11.08 -10.12
C VAL A 54 -0.71 -10.95 -10.06
N ALA A 55 -0.18 -10.02 -9.27
CA ALA A 55 1.26 -9.87 -9.08
C ALA A 55 1.91 -11.14 -8.52
N VAL A 56 1.34 -11.72 -7.46
CA VAL A 56 1.82 -12.98 -6.88
C VAL A 56 1.64 -14.15 -7.84
N GLU A 57 0.52 -14.23 -8.56
CA GLU A 57 0.30 -15.26 -9.58
C GLU A 57 1.35 -15.20 -10.70
N THR A 58 1.69 -14.00 -11.16
CA THR A 58 2.76 -13.79 -12.16
C THR A 58 4.12 -14.25 -11.62
N ALA A 59 4.45 -13.88 -10.38
CA ALA A 59 5.69 -14.29 -9.73
C ALA A 59 5.75 -15.83 -9.52
N CYS A 60 4.64 -16.47 -9.13
CA CYS A 60 4.51 -17.91 -9.04
C CYS A 60 4.73 -18.57 -10.43
N GLY A 61 4.14 -18.02 -11.48
CA GLY A 61 4.35 -18.49 -12.85
C GLY A 61 5.80 -18.40 -13.30
N ALA A 62 6.49 -17.31 -12.96
CA ALA A 62 7.92 -17.13 -13.24
C ALA A 62 8.79 -18.13 -12.47
N SER A 63 8.48 -18.34 -11.18
CA SER A 63 9.12 -19.36 -10.36
C SER A 63 8.92 -20.77 -10.92
N LEU A 64 7.71 -21.10 -11.34
CA LEU A 64 7.41 -22.38 -12.02
C LEU A 64 8.21 -22.51 -13.32
N GLY A 65 8.42 -21.42 -14.05
CA GLY A 65 9.28 -21.31 -15.23
C GLY A 65 10.78 -21.50 -14.95
N GLY A 66 11.18 -21.60 -13.68
CA GLY A 66 12.52 -21.94 -13.23
C GLY A 66 13.45 -20.75 -12.97
N VAL A 67 12.95 -19.54 -12.87
CA VAL A 67 13.73 -18.33 -12.54
C VAL A 67 13.38 -17.79 -11.16
N ARG A 68 14.28 -17.03 -10.56
CA ARG A 68 14.00 -16.30 -9.32
C ARG A 68 13.03 -15.16 -9.59
N ALA A 69 11.97 -15.05 -8.77
CA ALA A 69 10.92 -14.04 -8.91
C ALA A 69 10.66 -13.30 -7.60
N LEU A 70 10.20 -12.06 -7.74
CA LEU A 70 9.89 -11.15 -6.62
C LEU A 70 8.49 -10.56 -6.81
N SER A 71 7.74 -10.44 -5.71
CA SER A 71 6.54 -9.60 -5.63
C SER A 71 6.60 -8.69 -4.40
N CYS A 72 6.21 -7.43 -4.54
CA CYS A 72 6.27 -6.44 -3.47
C CYS A 72 4.89 -5.82 -3.23
N MET A 73 4.53 -5.64 -1.95
CA MET A 73 3.25 -5.05 -1.57
C MET A 73 3.26 -4.53 -0.14
N LYS A 74 2.27 -3.68 0.17
CA LYS A 74 2.00 -3.34 1.56
C LYS A 74 1.11 -4.40 2.23
N HIS A 75 0.93 -4.31 3.56
CA HIS A 75 0.17 -5.31 4.33
C HIS A 75 -1.27 -5.52 3.82
N VAL A 76 -1.99 -4.46 3.43
CA VAL A 76 -3.35 -4.62 2.88
C VAL A 76 -3.36 -5.28 1.51
N GLY A 77 -2.28 -5.14 0.73
CA GLY A 77 -2.08 -5.88 -0.51
C GLY A 77 -1.85 -7.38 -0.27
N LEU A 78 -1.20 -7.73 0.85
CA LEU A 78 -1.05 -9.13 1.25
C LEU A 78 -2.42 -9.79 1.51
N ASN A 79 -3.40 -9.04 2.01
CA ASN A 79 -4.77 -9.54 2.15
C ASN A 79 -5.39 -9.90 0.79
N VAL A 80 -5.13 -9.07 -0.25
CA VAL A 80 -5.60 -9.33 -1.62
C VAL A 80 -4.90 -10.55 -2.22
N ALA A 81 -3.61 -10.73 -1.94
CA ALA A 81 -2.78 -11.83 -2.41
C ALA A 81 -2.85 -13.10 -1.53
N ALA A 82 -3.68 -13.11 -0.47
CA ALA A 82 -3.69 -14.20 0.50
C ALA A 82 -4.00 -15.56 -0.14
N ASP A 83 -4.97 -15.66 -1.04
CA ASP A 83 -5.35 -16.93 -1.68
C ASP A 83 -4.19 -17.59 -2.44
N PRO A 84 -3.53 -16.94 -3.42
CA PRO A 84 -2.36 -17.52 -4.07
C PRO A 84 -1.19 -17.74 -3.10
N LEU A 85 -0.99 -16.87 -2.10
CA LEU A 85 0.07 -17.02 -1.10
C LEU A 85 -0.07 -18.31 -0.29
N TYR A 86 -1.25 -18.57 0.27
CA TYR A 86 -1.51 -19.77 1.07
C TYR A 86 -1.39 -21.05 0.24
N THR A 87 -1.83 -21.01 -1.02
CA THR A 87 -1.72 -22.15 -1.93
C THR A 87 -0.28 -22.36 -2.40
N ALA A 88 0.49 -21.29 -2.63
CA ALA A 88 1.90 -21.38 -3.01
C ALA A 88 2.77 -22.03 -1.92
N SER A 89 2.40 -21.94 -0.65
CA SER A 89 3.03 -22.69 0.43
C SER A 89 2.97 -24.20 0.21
N TYR A 90 1.88 -24.69 -0.36
CA TYR A 90 1.71 -26.11 -0.66
C TYR A 90 2.39 -26.53 -1.97
N THR A 91 2.25 -25.75 -3.04
CA THR A 91 2.86 -26.08 -4.34
C THR A 91 4.38 -26.02 -4.30
N GLY A 92 4.93 -25.18 -3.41
CA GLY A 92 6.36 -24.92 -3.42
C GLY A 92 6.80 -24.15 -4.67
N VAL A 93 8.09 -24.24 -4.98
CA VAL A 93 8.75 -23.46 -6.04
C VAL A 93 9.55 -24.36 -7.00
N ASN A 94 9.94 -23.82 -8.16
CA ASN A 94 10.98 -24.37 -9.03
C ASN A 94 12.20 -23.43 -9.02
N GLY A 95 12.05 -22.18 -9.45
CA GLY A 95 12.99 -21.09 -9.11
C GLY A 95 12.56 -20.43 -7.80
N GLY A 96 13.47 -19.79 -7.11
CA GLY A 96 13.20 -19.13 -5.83
C GLY A 96 12.10 -18.05 -5.94
N LEU A 97 11.21 -17.97 -4.97
CA LEU A 97 10.14 -16.99 -4.89
C LEU A 97 10.20 -16.24 -3.57
N VAL A 98 10.33 -14.93 -3.65
CA VAL A 98 10.33 -14.03 -2.49
C VAL A 98 9.17 -13.04 -2.62
N ILE A 99 8.48 -12.77 -1.50
CA ILE A 99 7.43 -11.79 -1.42
C ILE A 99 7.80 -10.80 -0.31
N VAL A 100 7.99 -9.54 -0.68
CA VAL A 100 8.24 -8.47 0.28
C VAL A 100 6.93 -7.83 0.68
N VAL A 101 6.67 -7.77 1.99
CA VAL A 101 5.51 -7.11 2.56
C VAL A 101 5.95 -6.00 3.52
N ALA A 102 5.38 -4.81 3.33
CA ALA A 102 5.66 -3.66 4.18
C ALA A 102 4.47 -3.34 5.07
N ASP A 103 4.69 -3.47 6.39
CA ASP A 103 3.75 -3.04 7.42
C ASP A 103 3.90 -1.53 7.68
N ASP A 104 2.88 -0.92 8.23
CA ASP A 104 2.82 0.53 8.47
C ASP A 104 2.41 0.83 9.92
N PRO A 105 3.30 0.54 10.92
CA PRO A 105 3.05 0.91 12.31
C PRO A 105 2.78 2.42 12.43
N GLY A 106 1.71 2.80 13.13
CA GLY A 106 1.26 4.18 13.23
C GLY A 106 0.39 4.66 12.07
N MET A 107 0.10 3.83 11.09
CA MET A 107 -0.82 4.13 9.98
C MET A 107 -0.48 5.44 9.22
N HIS A 108 0.80 5.65 8.88
CA HIS A 108 1.23 6.87 8.16
C HIS A 108 0.57 7.01 6.79
N SER A 109 0.26 5.90 6.12
CA SER A 109 -0.39 5.85 4.80
C SER A 109 -1.42 4.72 4.67
N SER A 110 -1.96 4.20 5.77
CA SER A 110 -2.81 3.02 5.78
C SER A 110 -4.14 3.27 6.50
N GLN A 111 -5.16 2.50 6.14
CA GLN A 111 -6.49 2.59 6.74
C GLN A 111 -6.66 1.73 8.01
N ASN A 112 -5.68 0.92 8.34
CA ASN A 112 -5.63 0.09 9.56
C ASN A 112 -4.19 -0.30 9.88
N GLU A 113 -3.94 -0.77 11.09
CA GLU A 113 -2.71 -1.45 11.48
C GLU A 113 -2.88 -2.96 11.34
N GLN A 114 -1.90 -3.62 10.72
CA GLN A 114 -1.87 -5.07 10.57
C GLN A 114 -0.44 -5.57 10.77
N ASP A 115 -0.33 -6.82 11.22
CA ASP A 115 0.94 -7.50 11.39
C ASP A 115 1.05 -8.68 10.43
N SER A 116 1.85 -8.51 9.41
CA SER A 116 2.03 -9.52 8.35
C SER A 116 2.67 -10.82 8.83
N ARG A 117 3.27 -10.86 10.03
CA ARG A 117 3.79 -12.08 10.65
C ARG A 117 2.67 -13.10 10.91
N ASN A 118 1.43 -12.63 11.12
CA ASN A 118 0.27 -13.52 11.25
C ASN A 118 -0.07 -14.24 9.94
N HIS A 119 0.13 -13.59 8.79
CA HIS A 119 0.01 -14.26 7.49
C HIS A 119 1.10 -15.33 7.29
N ALA A 120 2.34 -15.05 7.69
CA ALA A 120 3.42 -16.03 7.64
C ALA A 120 3.11 -17.29 8.46
N ARG A 121 2.61 -17.08 9.69
CA ARG A 121 2.16 -18.18 10.57
C ARG A 121 0.99 -18.96 9.96
N GLY A 122 -0.04 -18.27 9.50
CA GLY A 122 -1.25 -18.90 8.94
C GLY A 122 -0.98 -19.66 7.64
N ALA A 123 -0.13 -19.14 6.77
CA ALA A 123 0.28 -19.78 5.53
C ALA A 123 1.43 -20.78 5.70
N GLN A 124 2.00 -20.91 6.91
CA GLN A 124 3.18 -21.75 7.19
C GLN A 124 4.35 -21.46 6.24
N LEU A 125 4.70 -20.19 6.13
CA LEU A 125 5.78 -19.68 5.29
C LEU A 125 6.91 -19.11 6.15
N PRO A 126 8.17 -19.33 5.77
CA PRO A 126 9.28 -18.65 6.42
C PRO A 126 9.19 -17.15 6.18
N MET A 127 9.58 -16.35 7.19
CA MET A 127 9.61 -14.90 7.11
C MET A 127 10.90 -14.36 7.73
N LEU A 128 11.52 -13.42 7.02
CA LEU A 128 12.70 -12.68 7.45
C LEU A 128 12.34 -11.22 7.71
N GLU A 129 13.07 -10.58 8.64
CA GLU A 129 12.85 -9.17 8.98
C GLU A 129 14.19 -8.43 9.15
N PRO A 130 14.66 -7.69 8.11
CA PRO A 130 15.88 -6.92 8.16
C PRO A 130 15.73 -5.66 9.02
N ALA A 131 16.83 -5.23 9.66
CA ALA A 131 16.87 -4.07 10.54
C ALA A 131 17.44 -2.79 9.87
N ASP A 132 18.13 -2.92 8.75
CA ASP A 132 18.72 -1.82 7.99
C ASP A 132 18.92 -2.19 6.52
N SER A 133 19.48 -1.24 5.73
CA SER A 133 19.67 -1.44 4.29
C SER A 133 20.70 -2.53 3.96
N GLN A 134 21.76 -2.75 4.80
CA GLN A 134 22.70 -3.83 4.54
C GLN A 134 22.02 -5.19 4.76
N GLU A 135 21.29 -5.34 5.89
CA GLU A 135 20.51 -6.57 6.13
C GLU A 135 19.43 -6.80 5.05
N ALA A 136 18.86 -5.72 4.50
CA ALA A 136 17.91 -5.87 3.39
C ALA A 136 18.53 -6.57 2.18
N VAL A 137 19.76 -6.18 1.79
CA VAL A 137 20.52 -6.85 0.71
C VAL A 137 20.84 -8.29 1.07
N ASP A 138 21.35 -8.51 2.29
CA ASP A 138 21.81 -9.85 2.70
C ASP A 138 20.64 -10.80 2.89
N PHE A 139 19.53 -10.33 3.47
CA PHE A 139 18.36 -11.15 3.76
C PHE A 139 17.58 -11.54 2.50
N ILE A 140 17.46 -10.64 1.50
CA ILE A 140 16.79 -11.02 0.26
C ILE A 140 17.59 -12.08 -0.51
N LYS A 141 18.94 -12.04 -0.46
CA LYS A 141 19.79 -13.07 -1.02
C LYS A 141 19.59 -14.41 -0.28
N ALA A 142 19.62 -14.39 1.05
CA ALA A 142 19.37 -15.56 1.89
C ALA A 142 17.94 -16.09 1.69
N ALA A 143 16.94 -15.24 1.48
CA ALA A 143 15.56 -15.64 1.22
C ALA A 143 15.42 -16.49 -0.06
N TYR A 144 16.17 -16.17 -1.12
CA TYR A 144 16.17 -17.00 -2.34
C TYR A 144 16.82 -18.37 -2.10
N GLU A 145 17.92 -18.42 -1.37
CA GLU A 145 18.56 -19.68 -0.99
C GLU A 145 17.63 -20.52 -0.11
N MET A 146 16.95 -19.89 0.86
CA MET A 146 15.93 -20.56 1.68
C MET A 146 14.77 -21.08 0.84
N SER A 147 14.24 -20.25 -0.06
CA SER A 147 13.13 -20.62 -0.94
C SER A 147 13.44 -21.87 -1.75
N GLU A 148 14.62 -21.93 -2.32
CA GLU A 148 15.08 -23.05 -3.15
C GLU A 148 15.43 -24.29 -2.32
N LYS A 149 16.03 -24.11 -1.14
CA LYS A 149 16.41 -25.20 -0.23
C LYS A 149 15.18 -25.90 0.36
N TYR A 150 14.19 -25.12 0.79
CA TYR A 150 13.02 -25.64 1.51
C TYR A 150 11.77 -25.79 0.64
N ASP A 151 11.87 -25.57 -0.67
CA ASP A 151 10.76 -25.72 -1.61
C ASP A 151 9.53 -24.89 -1.20
N THR A 152 9.70 -23.58 -1.00
CA THR A 152 8.65 -22.71 -0.48
C THR A 152 8.88 -21.26 -0.85
N PRO A 153 7.83 -20.44 -1.05
CA PRO A 153 8.00 -18.99 -1.00
C PRO A 153 8.57 -18.54 0.34
N VAL A 154 9.31 -17.43 0.33
CA VAL A 154 9.81 -16.76 1.54
C VAL A 154 9.26 -15.34 1.61
N LEU A 155 8.76 -14.95 2.78
CA LEU A 155 8.33 -13.60 3.04
C LEU A 155 9.51 -12.77 3.60
N ILE A 156 9.61 -11.51 3.16
CA ILE A 156 10.42 -10.50 3.84
C ILE A 156 9.48 -9.42 4.36
N ARG A 157 9.49 -9.22 5.67
CA ARG A 157 8.74 -8.16 6.33
C ARG A 157 9.61 -6.93 6.48
N THR A 158 9.06 -5.78 6.10
CA THR A 158 9.63 -4.47 6.41
C THR A 158 8.60 -3.60 7.11
N THR A 159 9.03 -2.46 7.63
CA THR A 159 8.15 -1.41 8.16
C THR A 159 8.47 -0.09 7.48
N THR A 160 7.57 0.90 7.60
CA THR A 160 7.76 2.23 7.04
C THR A 160 9.13 2.82 7.38
N ARG A 161 9.62 2.64 8.62
CA ARG A 161 10.93 3.15 9.04
C ARG A 161 12.07 2.46 8.32
N MET A 162 12.05 1.13 8.25
CA MET A 162 13.07 0.37 7.56
C MET A 162 13.06 0.69 6.05
N ALA A 163 11.87 0.77 5.44
CA ALA A 163 11.72 1.05 4.01
C ALA A 163 12.36 2.40 3.60
N HIS A 164 12.21 3.44 4.42
CA HIS A 164 12.64 4.81 4.12
C HIS A 164 13.86 5.29 4.91
N ALA A 165 14.43 4.49 5.81
CA ALA A 165 15.72 4.79 6.43
C ALA A 165 16.85 4.57 5.42
N ARG A 166 17.97 5.28 5.64
CA ARG A 166 19.19 5.13 4.81
C ARG A 166 20.33 4.62 5.64
N SER A 167 21.03 3.62 5.12
CA SER A 167 22.30 3.15 5.67
C SER A 167 23.27 2.73 4.58
N LEU A 168 24.53 2.51 4.97
CA LEU A 168 25.59 2.12 4.04
C LEU A 168 25.43 0.65 3.65
N VAL A 169 25.47 0.39 2.36
CA VAL A 169 25.38 -0.95 1.75
C VAL A 169 26.68 -1.27 1.05
N THR A 170 27.20 -2.47 1.27
CA THR A 170 28.31 -3.05 0.50
C THR A 170 27.72 -3.83 -0.67
N GLU A 171 27.95 -3.33 -1.87
CA GLU A 171 27.46 -3.93 -3.11
C GLU A 171 28.29 -5.12 -3.54
N SER A 172 27.65 -6.12 -4.14
CA SER A 172 28.27 -7.24 -4.83
C SER A 172 27.76 -7.37 -6.29
N PRO A 173 28.48 -8.10 -7.16
CA PRO A 173 28.02 -8.34 -8.51
C PRO A 173 26.76 -9.20 -8.52
N ARG A 174 25.99 -9.10 -9.61
CA ARG A 174 24.85 -9.97 -9.86
C ARG A 174 25.29 -11.42 -9.96
N ALA A 175 24.59 -12.29 -9.27
CA ALA A 175 24.79 -13.75 -9.41
C ALA A 175 24.26 -14.21 -10.77
N ASP A 176 25.02 -15.07 -11.42
CA ASP A 176 24.60 -15.77 -12.62
C ASP A 176 23.83 -17.03 -12.21
N ILE A 177 22.50 -16.96 -12.26
CA ILE A 177 21.60 -18.04 -11.84
C ILE A 177 21.04 -18.72 -13.08
N GLU A 178 21.42 -19.96 -13.28
CA GLU A 178 20.93 -20.76 -14.39
C GLU A 178 19.43 -21.04 -14.23
N ARG A 179 18.68 -20.84 -15.31
CA ARG A 179 17.24 -21.17 -15.34
C ARG A 179 17.02 -22.68 -15.18
N LYS A 180 16.28 -23.07 -14.17
CA LYS A 180 15.89 -24.47 -13.95
C LYS A 180 14.85 -24.92 -15.00
N PRO A 181 14.98 -26.12 -15.56
CA PRO A 181 14.00 -26.61 -16.52
C PRO A 181 12.63 -26.84 -15.85
N TYR A 182 11.58 -26.50 -16.60
CA TYR A 182 10.22 -26.87 -16.18
C TYR A 182 10.03 -28.38 -16.24
N LYS A 183 9.56 -28.97 -15.15
CA LYS A 183 9.17 -30.37 -15.07
C LYS A 183 7.69 -30.48 -14.73
N LYS A 184 6.94 -31.19 -15.58
CA LYS A 184 5.52 -31.47 -15.31
C LYS A 184 5.41 -32.37 -14.08
N ASP A 185 4.82 -31.87 -13.01
CA ASP A 185 4.55 -32.61 -11.78
C ASP A 185 3.18 -32.21 -11.20
N PRO A 186 2.09 -32.83 -11.67
CA PRO A 186 0.76 -32.55 -11.15
C PRO A 186 0.59 -32.86 -9.65
N MET A 187 1.35 -33.81 -9.12
CA MET A 187 1.28 -34.15 -7.69
C MET A 187 1.82 -33.05 -6.80
N LYS A 188 2.76 -32.25 -7.34
CA LYS A 188 3.33 -31.07 -6.66
C LYS A 188 2.52 -29.80 -6.91
N TYR A 189 2.11 -29.55 -8.15
CA TYR A 189 1.63 -28.23 -8.56
C TYR A 189 0.10 -28.09 -8.69
N VAL A 190 -0.66 -29.21 -8.62
CA VAL A 190 -2.12 -29.18 -8.72
C VAL A 190 -2.74 -29.48 -7.36
N MET A 191 -3.30 -28.45 -6.71
CA MET A 191 -3.84 -28.56 -5.34
C MET A 191 -5.28 -29.06 -5.33
N MET A 192 -5.50 -30.29 -5.81
CA MET A 192 -6.72 -31.03 -5.50
C MET A 192 -6.64 -31.65 -4.09
N PRO A 193 -7.77 -31.94 -3.42
CA PRO A 193 -7.78 -32.41 -2.03
C PRO A 193 -6.83 -33.58 -1.74
N GLY A 194 -6.73 -34.54 -2.65
CA GLY A 194 -5.83 -35.71 -2.50
C GLY A 194 -4.35 -35.34 -2.51
N MET A 195 -3.95 -34.43 -3.41
CA MET A 195 -2.58 -33.93 -3.54
C MET A 195 -2.25 -32.98 -2.38
N ALA A 196 -3.17 -32.09 -2.04
CA ALA A 196 -2.99 -31.14 -0.95
C ALA A 196 -2.75 -31.84 0.40
N LYS A 197 -3.44 -32.97 0.70
CA LYS A 197 -3.18 -33.77 1.91
C LYS A 197 -1.75 -34.26 1.97
N VAL A 198 -1.19 -34.71 0.85
CA VAL A 198 0.21 -35.15 0.79
C VAL A 198 1.16 -33.99 0.95
N ARG A 199 0.90 -32.88 0.24
CA ARG A 199 1.73 -31.64 0.33
C ARG A 199 1.71 -31.06 1.74
N HIS A 200 0.61 -31.18 2.48
CA HIS A 200 0.54 -30.69 3.87
C HIS A 200 1.59 -31.40 4.77
N LEU A 201 1.87 -32.65 4.56
CA LEU A 201 2.93 -33.35 5.30
C LEU A 201 4.31 -32.76 5.02
N TYR A 202 4.57 -32.30 3.79
CA TYR A 202 5.81 -31.61 3.43
C TYR A 202 5.87 -30.21 4.09
N VAL A 203 4.75 -29.49 4.14
CA VAL A 203 4.68 -28.18 4.79
C VAL A 203 5.02 -28.31 6.28
N GLU A 204 4.39 -29.24 6.99
CA GLU A 204 4.64 -29.48 8.41
C GLU A 204 6.09 -29.92 8.70
N LYS A 205 6.63 -30.80 7.87
CA LYS A 205 8.02 -31.27 8.00
C LYS A 205 8.99 -30.11 7.80
N ARG A 206 8.79 -29.33 6.73
CA ARG A 206 9.62 -28.18 6.36
C ARG A 206 9.67 -27.14 7.48
N MET A 207 8.52 -26.80 8.10
CA MET A 207 8.47 -25.81 9.17
C MET A 207 9.27 -26.26 10.40
N LYS A 208 9.25 -27.56 10.74
CA LYS A 208 10.07 -28.13 11.81
C LYS A 208 11.57 -28.12 11.49
N GLU A 209 11.94 -28.41 10.24
CA GLU A 209 13.33 -28.33 9.79
C GLU A 209 13.83 -26.88 9.82
N LEU A 210 13.01 -25.93 9.34
CA LEU A 210 13.32 -24.51 9.39
C LEU A 210 13.48 -23.97 10.82
N GLU A 211 12.61 -24.36 11.76
CA GLU A 211 12.72 -23.95 13.17
C GLU A 211 14.08 -24.38 13.76
N LYS A 212 14.49 -25.62 13.46
CA LYS A 212 15.78 -26.14 13.90
C LYS A 212 16.95 -25.41 13.23
N ASP A 213 16.92 -25.32 11.90
CA ASP A 213 18.02 -24.71 11.14
C ASP A 213 18.15 -23.21 11.44
N ALA A 214 17.06 -22.52 11.75
CA ALA A 214 17.05 -21.10 12.12
C ALA A 214 17.88 -20.82 13.40
N CYS A 215 18.07 -21.80 14.26
CA CYS A 215 18.92 -21.63 15.46
C CYS A 215 20.40 -21.36 15.11
N ASP A 216 20.87 -21.89 13.99
CA ASP A 216 22.27 -21.79 13.55
C ASP A 216 22.47 -20.82 12.38
N MET A 217 21.39 -20.22 11.86
CA MET A 217 21.49 -19.25 10.77
C MET A 217 22.12 -17.94 11.22
N PRO A 218 23.08 -17.39 10.47
CA PRO A 218 23.74 -16.12 10.82
C PRO A 218 22.81 -14.91 10.74
N LEU A 219 21.57 -15.09 10.27
CA LEU A 219 20.53 -14.07 10.26
C LEU A 219 20.04 -13.73 11.68
N ASN A 220 20.12 -14.70 12.58
CA ASN A 220 19.87 -14.55 14.01
C ASN A 220 21.20 -14.40 14.73
N ARG A 221 21.31 -13.47 15.68
CA ARG A 221 22.56 -13.30 16.42
C ARG A 221 22.31 -12.89 17.86
N ILE A 222 23.14 -13.40 18.76
CA ILE A 222 23.22 -12.97 20.14
C ILE A 222 24.38 -11.98 20.27
N GLU A 223 24.07 -10.78 20.72
CA GLU A 223 25.05 -9.76 21.09
C GLU A 223 25.11 -9.68 22.61
N ARG A 224 26.23 -10.11 23.18
CA ARG A 224 26.41 -10.14 24.65
C ARG A 224 26.76 -8.75 25.16
N GLY A 225 26.16 -8.38 26.28
CA GLY A 225 26.41 -7.17 27.02
C GLY A 225 26.22 -7.40 28.52
N ASP A 226 25.47 -6.54 29.21
CA ASP A 226 25.02 -6.77 30.57
C ASP A 226 23.86 -7.77 30.59
N ASP A 227 24.15 -8.98 31.03
CA ASP A 227 23.18 -10.09 31.08
C ASP A 227 22.11 -9.91 32.19
N SER A 228 22.16 -8.84 32.98
CA SER A 228 21.05 -8.51 33.90
C SER A 228 19.76 -8.22 33.14
N ILE A 229 19.86 -7.71 31.92
CA ILE A 229 18.76 -7.44 31.00
C ILE A 229 19.05 -8.10 29.65
N GLY A 230 18.12 -8.94 29.19
CA GLY A 230 18.11 -9.46 27.83
C GLY A 230 16.92 -8.91 27.04
N VAL A 231 17.16 -8.59 25.77
CA VAL A 231 16.13 -8.10 24.86
C VAL A 231 16.05 -8.99 23.62
N ILE A 232 14.86 -9.48 23.30
CA ILE A 232 14.57 -10.13 22.02
C ILE A 232 13.85 -9.11 21.13
N CYS A 233 14.36 -8.87 19.91
CA CYS A 233 13.80 -7.92 18.96
C CYS A 233 14.15 -8.30 17.52
N SER A 234 13.50 -7.62 16.55
CA SER A 234 13.76 -7.75 15.11
C SER A 234 13.58 -6.40 14.40
N GLY A 235 13.92 -6.33 13.12
CA GLY A 235 13.63 -5.19 12.27
C GLY A 235 14.07 -3.84 12.87
N ALA A 236 13.28 -2.80 12.68
CA ALA A 236 13.56 -1.45 13.18
C ALA A 236 13.69 -1.39 14.71
N ALA A 237 12.96 -2.24 15.44
CA ALA A 237 13.02 -2.27 16.91
C ALA A 237 14.44 -2.60 17.42
N TYR A 238 15.22 -3.39 16.69
CA TYR A 238 16.62 -3.64 17.01
C TYR A 238 17.45 -2.36 17.04
N GLN A 239 17.28 -1.48 16.05
CA GLN A 239 18.03 -0.21 16.00
C GLN A 239 17.67 0.69 17.19
N TYR A 240 16.38 0.73 17.57
CA TYR A 240 15.93 1.48 18.75
C TYR A 240 16.50 0.93 20.06
N VAL A 241 16.61 -0.40 20.18
CA VAL A 241 17.24 -1.04 21.36
C VAL A 241 18.72 -0.68 21.44
N LYS A 242 19.46 -0.76 20.33
CA LYS A 242 20.90 -0.43 20.29
C LYS A 242 21.18 1.02 20.59
N GLU A 243 20.31 1.95 20.20
CA GLU A 243 20.42 3.37 20.54
C GLU A 243 20.04 3.63 22.00
N ALA A 244 18.97 2.99 22.49
CA ALA A 244 18.44 3.22 23.83
C ALA A 244 19.30 2.61 24.95
N ALA A 245 19.88 1.44 24.71
CA ALA A 245 20.58 0.64 25.71
C ALA A 245 21.67 -0.23 25.03
N PRO A 246 22.76 0.36 24.52
CA PRO A 246 23.78 -0.36 23.77
C PRO A 246 24.51 -1.44 24.58
N GLU A 247 24.42 -1.38 25.92
CA GLU A 247 25.11 -2.28 26.85
C GLU A 247 24.33 -3.53 27.20
N VAL A 248 23.02 -3.64 26.92
CA VAL A 248 22.22 -4.85 27.25
C VAL A 248 22.51 -6.00 26.32
N SER A 249 22.30 -7.22 26.79
CA SER A 249 22.35 -8.39 25.93
C SER A 249 21.14 -8.45 24.99
N VAL A 250 21.37 -8.68 23.70
CA VAL A 250 20.32 -8.67 22.65
C VAL A 250 20.36 -9.98 21.87
N LEU A 251 19.20 -10.63 21.74
CA LEU A 251 18.96 -11.61 20.70
C LEU A 251 18.22 -10.91 19.55
N LYS A 252 18.94 -10.61 18.48
CA LYS A 252 18.39 -10.06 17.24
C LYS A 252 17.89 -11.21 16.36
N LEU A 253 16.58 -11.25 16.13
CA LEU A 253 15.96 -12.19 15.22
C LEU A 253 15.93 -11.62 13.79
N GLY A 254 16.48 -12.36 12.85
CA GLY A 254 16.34 -12.13 11.41
C GLY A 254 15.30 -13.08 10.80
N VAL A 255 15.24 -14.33 11.30
CA VAL A 255 14.16 -15.27 10.99
C VAL A 255 13.06 -15.09 12.04
N VAL A 256 11.91 -14.58 11.60
CA VAL A 256 10.78 -14.24 12.48
C VAL A 256 9.60 -15.20 12.38
N ASN A 257 9.64 -16.11 11.41
CA ASN A 257 8.76 -17.26 11.31
C ASN A 257 9.46 -18.40 10.52
N PRO A 258 9.54 -19.64 11.04
CA PRO A 258 9.28 -20.00 12.43
C PRO A 258 10.33 -19.39 13.37
N LEU A 259 9.97 -19.18 14.63
CA LEU A 259 10.92 -18.69 15.62
C LEU A 259 11.94 -19.77 15.98
N PRO A 260 13.23 -19.43 16.16
CA PRO A 260 14.30 -20.38 16.54
C PRO A 260 14.20 -20.73 18.03
N ARG A 261 13.29 -21.64 18.38
CA ARG A 261 12.91 -21.92 19.76
C ARG A 261 14.10 -22.24 20.67
N ALA A 262 14.98 -23.16 20.27
CA ALA A 262 16.11 -23.57 21.10
C ALA A 262 17.07 -22.40 21.38
N LEU A 263 17.32 -21.53 20.39
CA LEU A 263 18.15 -20.32 20.54
C LEU A 263 17.50 -19.32 21.52
N ILE A 264 16.18 -19.14 21.43
CA ILE A 264 15.43 -18.26 22.33
C ILE A 264 15.44 -18.82 23.77
N GLU A 265 15.26 -20.13 23.96
CA GLU A 265 15.33 -20.78 25.27
C GLU A 265 16.74 -20.67 25.89
N GLU A 266 17.79 -20.82 25.09
CA GLU A 266 19.18 -20.63 25.53
C GLU A 266 19.42 -19.18 25.97
N PHE A 267 19.03 -18.22 25.15
CA PHE A 267 19.18 -16.80 25.47
C PHE A 267 18.41 -16.42 26.73
N ALA A 268 17.15 -16.86 26.86
CA ALA A 268 16.32 -16.57 28.01
C ALA A 268 16.94 -17.09 29.34
N ARG A 269 17.55 -18.28 29.31
CA ARG A 269 18.25 -18.82 30.49
C ARG A 269 19.52 -18.06 30.85
N SER A 270 20.10 -17.32 29.92
CA SER A 270 21.39 -16.64 30.09
C SER A 270 21.25 -15.20 30.64
N VAL A 271 20.03 -14.69 30.77
CA VAL A 271 19.78 -13.28 31.20
C VAL A 271 18.90 -13.23 32.45
N GLY A 272 19.05 -12.13 33.21
CA GLY A 272 18.32 -11.97 34.49
C GLY A 272 16.84 -11.61 34.27
N LYS A 273 16.55 -10.62 33.40
CA LYS A 273 15.19 -10.20 33.05
C LYS A 273 15.07 -10.11 31.55
N LEU A 274 14.06 -10.79 31.01
CA LEU A 274 13.83 -10.86 29.56
C LEU A 274 12.76 -9.87 29.13
N TYR A 275 13.07 -9.07 28.11
CA TYR A 275 12.13 -8.20 27.42
C TYR A 275 11.95 -8.66 25.98
N VAL A 276 10.71 -8.57 25.47
CA VAL A 276 10.39 -8.72 24.05
C VAL A 276 9.96 -7.37 23.52
N ILE A 277 10.77 -6.78 22.64
CA ILE A 277 10.50 -5.46 22.06
C ILE A 277 10.16 -5.64 20.59
N GLU A 278 8.88 -5.58 20.28
CA GLU A 278 8.32 -5.73 18.94
C GLU A 278 7.19 -4.71 18.70
N GLU A 279 7.05 -4.26 17.47
CA GLU A 279 5.93 -3.39 17.04
C GLU A 279 4.68 -4.23 16.75
N LEU A 280 3.52 -3.58 16.67
CA LEU A 280 2.20 -4.16 16.34
C LEU A 280 1.77 -5.27 17.30
N GLU A 281 1.56 -6.50 16.79
CA GLU A 281 0.99 -7.60 17.56
C GLU A 281 2.04 -8.36 18.41
N PRO A 282 1.63 -9.06 19.48
CA PRO A 282 2.53 -9.81 20.37
C PRO A 282 2.98 -11.15 19.75
N VAL A 283 3.48 -11.15 18.52
CA VAL A 283 3.76 -12.40 17.79
C VAL A 283 4.91 -13.20 18.39
N PHE A 284 5.95 -12.52 18.87
CA PHE A 284 7.05 -13.17 19.58
C PHE A 284 6.67 -13.48 21.01
N GLU A 285 6.15 -12.49 21.71
CA GLU A 285 5.79 -12.59 23.13
C GLU A 285 4.83 -13.74 23.40
N GLU A 286 3.74 -13.88 22.61
CA GLU A 286 2.76 -14.95 22.78
C GLU A 286 3.39 -16.32 22.58
N GLN A 287 4.24 -16.49 21.58
CA GLN A 287 4.92 -17.77 21.34
C GLN A 287 5.92 -18.09 22.46
N ILE A 288 6.74 -17.12 22.88
CA ILE A 288 7.72 -17.28 23.95
C ILE A 288 7.03 -17.64 25.28
N LYS A 289 5.95 -16.93 25.62
CA LYS A 289 5.14 -17.23 26.81
C LYS A 289 4.47 -18.61 26.72
N SER A 290 4.04 -19.03 25.52
CA SER A 290 3.45 -20.37 25.33
C SER A 290 4.43 -21.52 25.61
N TRP A 291 5.72 -21.27 25.56
CA TRP A 291 6.79 -22.22 25.92
C TRP A 291 7.14 -22.21 27.42
N GLY A 292 6.42 -21.40 28.21
CA GLY A 292 6.65 -21.27 29.66
C GLY A 292 7.81 -20.34 30.02
N ILE A 293 8.26 -19.49 29.10
CA ILE A 293 9.32 -18.52 29.34
C ILE A 293 8.68 -17.19 29.78
N GLU A 294 9.07 -16.73 30.99
CA GLU A 294 8.63 -15.41 31.46
C GLU A 294 9.33 -14.29 30.69
N CYS A 295 8.58 -13.33 30.20
CA CYS A 295 9.09 -12.15 29.55
C CYS A 295 8.14 -10.95 29.71
N VAL A 296 8.70 -9.77 29.62
CA VAL A 296 7.98 -8.48 29.62
C VAL A 296 7.85 -8.01 28.18
N GLY A 297 6.65 -7.64 27.74
CA GLY A 297 6.40 -7.26 26.34
C GLY A 297 5.33 -6.18 26.19
N LYS A 298 4.18 -6.52 25.65
CA LYS A 298 3.12 -5.57 25.24
C LYS A 298 2.49 -4.79 26.39
N GLU A 299 2.58 -5.26 27.61
CA GLU A 299 2.19 -4.49 28.78
C GLU A 299 2.96 -3.17 28.93
N LEU A 300 4.19 -3.08 28.36
CA LEU A 300 5.01 -1.87 28.34
C LEU A 300 5.13 -1.25 26.96
N THR A 301 5.29 -2.05 25.89
CA THR A 301 5.46 -1.53 24.52
C THR A 301 4.15 -1.01 23.95
N GLY A 302 3.01 -1.59 24.33
CA GLY A 302 1.72 -1.34 23.70
C GLY A 302 1.59 -2.03 22.32
N ARG A 303 0.42 -1.86 21.69
CA ARG A 303 0.13 -2.45 20.36
C ARG A 303 -0.05 -1.41 19.26
N GLN A 304 -0.10 -0.13 19.61
CA GLN A 304 -0.42 0.96 18.69
C GLN A 304 0.80 1.82 18.39
N GLY A 305 0.94 2.19 17.12
CA GLY A 305 1.94 3.13 16.66
C GLY A 305 3.34 2.54 16.54
N GLU A 306 4.29 3.43 16.26
CA GLU A 306 5.71 3.10 16.15
C GLU A 306 6.41 3.11 17.51
N LEU A 307 7.43 2.28 17.64
CA LEU A 307 8.44 2.41 18.67
C LEU A 307 9.45 3.52 18.32
N SER A 308 10.23 3.92 19.31
CA SER A 308 11.38 4.81 19.15
C SER A 308 12.42 4.50 20.22
N ALA A 309 13.67 4.95 20.02
CA ALA A 309 14.71 4.81 21.03
C ALA A 309 14.28 5.40 22.38
N ARG A 310 13.64 6.57 22.40
CA ARG A 310 13.08 7.17 23.62
C ARG A 310 12.09 6.25 24.32
N ARG A 311 11.15 5.68 23.57
CA ARG A 311 10.15 4.77 24.13
C ARG A 311 10.79 3.51 24.71
N VAL A 312 11.81 2.98 24.03
CA VAL A 312 12.60 1.84 24.53
C VAL A 312 13.38 2.20 25.80
N MET A 313 13.96 3.41 25.90
CA MET A 313 14.58 3.89 27.14
C MET A 313 13.58 3.87 28.31
N GLU A 314 12.38 4.40 28.10
CA GLU A 314 11.31 4.41 29.11
C GLU A 314 10.91 2.98 29.54
N ILE A 315 10.74 2.06 28.57
CA ILE A 315 10.41 0.65 28.80
C ILE A 315 11.48 -0.04 29.66
N LEU A 316 12.75 0.24 29.39
CA LEU A 316 13.87 -0.35 30.11
C LEU A 316 14.20 0.41 31.43
N GLY A 317 13.35 1.36 31.85
CA GLY A 317 13.51 2.14 33.09
C GLY A 317 14.67 3.14 33.05
N ARG A 318 15.07 3.60 31.86
CA ARG A 318 16.15 4.56 31.66
C ARG A 318 15.62 5.97 31.54
N LYS A 319 16.44 6.95 31.89
CA LYS A 319 16.11 8.36 31.76
C LYS A 319 16.20 8.76 30.29
N ALA A 320 15.08 9.01 29.64
CA ALA A 320 15.03 9.55 28.30
C ALA A 320 15.43 11.05 28.30
N PRO A 321 16.07 11.55 27.22
CA PRO A 321 16.35 12.98 27.04
C PRO A 321 15.07 13.81 27.11
N GLU A 322 15.13 14.94 27.81
CA GLU A 322 14.05 15.90 27.79
C GLU A 322 14.11 16.72 26.49
N PHE A 323 13.06 16.63 25.69
CA PHE A 323 12.91 17.51 24.52
C PHE A 323 11.99 18.66 24.89
N GLN A 324 12.39 19.88 24.49
CA GLN A 324 11.43 20.98 24.45
C GLN A 324 10.36 20.64 23.40
N THR A 325 9.16 20.35 23.87
CA THR A 325 8.02 20.23 22.96
C THR A 325 7.74 21.62 22.39
N PRO A 326 7.81 21.83 21.07
CA PRO A 326 7.34 23.09 20.49
C PRO A 326 5.87 23.28 20.91
N GLY A 327 5.45 24.52 21.11
CA GLY A 327 4.06 24.83 21.42
C GLY A 327 3.10 24.20 20.39
N GLN A 328 1.82 24.30 20.62
CA GLN A 328 0.80 23.69 19.76
C GLN A 328 1.01 24.09 18.30
N LEU A 329 1.49 23.16 17.48
CA LEU A 329 1.67 23.39 16.05
C LEU A 329 0.32 23.29 15.34
N PRO A 330 0.06 24.13 14.31
CA PRO A 330 -1.16 24.00 13.53
C PRO A 330 -1.19 22.65 12.80
N GLY A 331 -2.34 21.98 12.86
CA GLY A 331 -2.55 20.75 12.10
C GLY A 331 -2.38 20.99 10.59
N ARG A 332 -1.76 20.04 9.89
CA ARG A 332 -1.60 20.05 8.43
C ARG A 332 -2.25 18.81 7.82
N PRO A 333 -3.59 18.73 7.79
CA PRO A 333 -4.27 17.61 7.18
C PRO A 333 -3.93 17.54 5.69
N PRO A 334 -3.90 16.35 5.08
CA PRO A 334 -3.73 16.21 3.65
C PRO A 334 -4.90 16.90 2.92
N VAL A 335 -4.60 17.55 1.80
CA VAL A 335 -5.59 18.25 0.97
C VAL A 335 -5.42 17.86 -0.50
N MET A 336 -6.50 17.89 -1.25
CA MET A 336 -6.42 17.75 -2.71
C MET A 336 -5.59 18.90 -3.30
N CYS A 337 -4.78 18.61 -4.32
CA CYS A 337 -3.90 19.60 -4.96
C CYS A 337 -4.68 20.79 -5.58
N PRO A 338 -4.05 21.98 -5.78
CA PRO A 338 -4.59 23.00 -6.66
C PRO A 338 -4.86 22.42 -8.05
N GLY A 339 -6.02 22.73 -8.65
CA GLY A 339 -6.39 22.20 -9.97
C GLY A 339 -6.66 20.69 -10.01
N CYS A 340 -6.85 20.04 -8.87
CA CYS A 340 -7.20 18.61 -8.84
C CYS A 340 -8.56 18.36 -9.53
N PRO A 341 -8.65 17.43 -10.49
CA PRO A 341 -9.89 17.16 -11.22
C PRO A 341 -11.04 16.71 -10.31
N HIS A 342 -10.75 16.04 -9.20
CA HIS A 342 -11.75 15.53 -8.26
C HIS A 342 -12.54 16.65 -7.57
N ARG A 343 -12.04 17.89 -7.51
CA ARG A 343 -12.71 19.01 -6.85
C ARG A 343 -14.05 19.36 -7.50
N GLY A 344 -14.12 19.35 -8.83
CA GLY A 344 -15.36 19.59 -9.56
C GLY A 344 -16.42 18.53 -9.24
N THR A 345 -16.00 17.28 -9.21
CA THR A 345 -16.86 16.14 -8.86
C THR A 345 -17.44 16.31 -7.46
N TYR A 346 -16.60 16.53 -6.44
CA TYR A 346 -17.07 16.63 -5.06
C TYR A 346 -17.91 17.89 -4.81
N TYR A 347 -17.61 18.98 -5.51
CA TYR A 347 -18.48 20.14 -5.47
C TYR A 347 -19.90 19.80 -5.95
N VAL A 348 -20.03 19.04 -7.05
CA VAL A 348 -21.35 18.65 -7.59
C VAL A 348 -22.06 17.66 -6.65
N LEU A 349 -21.36 16.62 -6.15
CA LEU A 349 -21.95 15.66 -5.21
C LEU A 349 -22.46 16.35 -3.94
N SER A 350 -21.66 17.24 -3.34
CA SER A 350 -22.02 18.04 -2.17
C SER A 350 -23.20 18.99 -2.46
N LYS A 351 -23.20 19.66 -3.64
CA LYS A 351 -24.29 20.53 -4.07
C LYS A 351 -25.62 19.79 -4.22
N MET A 352 -25.57 18.55 -4.70
CA MET A 352 -26.74 17.70 -4.91
C MET A 352 -27.16 16.93 -3.64
N HIS A 353 -26.39 17.03 -2.55
CA HIS A 353 -26.58 16.27 -1.31
C HIS A 353 -26.65 14.76 -1.52
N LEU A 354 -25.83 14.25 -2.43
CA LEU A 354 -25.75 12.82 -2.72
C LEU A 354 -24.91 12.09 -1.68
N ARG A 355 -25.31 10.89 -1.33
CA ARG A 355 -24.48 9.94 -0.60
C ARG A 355 -23.44 9.34 -1.53
N ALA A 356 -22.22 9.10 -1.01
CA ALA A 356 -21.19 8.44 -1.79
C ALA A 356 -20.55 7.29 -1.02
N THR A 357 -20.69 6.08 -1.54
CA THR A 357 -19.81 4.98 -1.16
C THR A 357 -18.49 5.18 -1.85
N GLY A 358 -17.46 5.54 -1.08
CA GLY A 358 -16.14 5.88 -1.58
C GLY A 358 -15.20 4.69 -1.67
N ASP A 359 -14.04 4.95 -2.25
CA ASP A 359 -12.97 3.99 -2.43
C ASP A 359 -11.61 4.62 -2.09
N ILE A 360 -10.49 3.88 -2.26
CA ILE A 360 -9.16 4.31 -1.83
C ILE A 360 -8.38 4.93 -2.99
N GLY A 361 -7.96 6.18 -2.79
CA GLY A 361 -7.16 6.96 -3.72
C GLY A 361 -7.11 8.43 -3.28
N CYS A 362 -6.48 9.33 -4.07
CA CYS A 362 -6.49 10.77 -3.79
C CYS A 362 -7.90 11.33 -3.59
N TYR A 363 -8.87 10.74 -4.22
CA TYR A 363 -10.28 11.14 -4.15
C TYR A 363 -10.93 10.80 -2.80
N THR A 364 -10.37 9.91 -1.96
CA THR A 364 -10.84 9.71 -0.58
C THR A 364 -10.78 11.01 0.25
N LEU A 365 -9.91 11.95 -0.13
CA LEU A 365 -9.85 13.27 0.48
C LEU A 365 -11.14 14.11 0.29
N GLY A 366 -12.05 13.68 -0.57
CA GLY A 366 -13.40 14.24 -0.67
C GLY A 366 -14.25 14.06 0.60
N ALA A 367 -13.86 13.19 1.52
CA ALA A 367 -14.47 13.06 2.85
C ALA A 367 -14.16 14.26 3.77
N LEU A 368 -13.13 15.05 3.45
CA LEU A 368 -12.69 16.17 4.26
C LEU A 368 -13.42 17.48 3.86
N LYS A 369 -13.41 18.45 4.78
CA LYS A 369 -13.92 19.81 4.51
C LYS A 369 -13.19 20.46 3.34
N PRO A 370 -13.90 21.29 2.57
CA PRO A 370 -15.29 21.74 2.72
C PRO A 370 -16.32 20.85 1.99
N ASN A 371 -15.90 19.77 1.32
CA ASN A 371 -16.81 18.99 0.47
C ASN A 371 -17.61 17.96 1.28
N GLU A 372 -16.98 17.24 2.19
CA GLU A 372 -17.60 16.20 3.04
C GLU A 372 -18.58 15.31 2.21
N ALA A 373 -18.12 14.88 1.03
CA ALA A 373 -18.94 14.25 0.01
C ALA A 373 -18.66 12.75 -0.17
N ILE A 374 -18.03 12.11 0.82
CA ILE A 374 -17.84 10.65 0.90
C ILE A 374 -18.32 10.19 2.26
N ASP A 375 -19.23 9.23 2.27
CA ASP A 375 -19.87 8.72 3.50
C ASP A 375 -19.22 7.44 4.02
N SER A 376 -18.54 6.69 3.16
CA SER A 376 -17.88 5.43 3.55
C SER A 376 -16.70 5.11 2.66
N CYS A 377 -15.71 4.42 3.22
CA CYS A 377 -14.56 3.88 2.49
C CYS A 377 -14.09 2.61 3.23
N LEU A 378 -14.01 1.47 2.55
CA LEU A 378 -13.67 0.19 3.16
C LEU A 378 -12.30 -0.33 2.68
N CYS A 379 -12.22 -0.77 1.43
CA CYS A 379 -11.00 -1.25 0.79
C CYS A 379 -11.04 -0.95 -0.70
N MET A 380 -9.93 -1.18 -1.41
CA MET A 380 -9.86 -0.93 -2.85
C MET A 380 -10.89 -1.77 -3.62
N GLY A 381 -11.72 -1.10 -4.41
CA GLY A 381 -12.79 -1.70 -5.21
C GLY A 381 -14.13 -1.90 -4.50
N ALA A 382 -14.22 -1.60 -3.20
CA ALA A 382 -15.41 -1.89 -2.40
C ALA A 382 -16.61 -0.98 -2.68
N SER A 383 -16.40 0.23 -3.21
CA SER A 383 -17.44 1.24 -3.36
C SER A 383 -18.66 0.74 -4.13
N ILE A 384 -18.44 0.00 -5.22
CA ILE A 384 -19.51 -0.54 -6.07
C ILE A 384 -20.30 -1.62 -5.32
N GLY A 385 -19.63 -2.57 -4.67
CA GLY A 385 -20.28 -3.62 -3.88
C GLY A 385 -21.05 -3.05 -2.70
N MET A 386 -20.51 -2.04 -2.03
CA MET A 386 -21.19 -1.35 -0.91
C MET A 386 -22.45 -0.60 -1.37
N SER A 387 -22.37 0.12 -2.50
CA SER A 387 -23.53 0.79 -3.10
C SER A 387 -24.62 -0.22 -3.47
N HIS A 388 -24.23 -1.33 -4.10
CA HIS A 388 -25.17 -2.41 -4.44
C HIS A 388 -25.80 -3.04 -3.18
N GLY A 389 -25.00 -3.31 -2.15
CA GLY A 389 -25.52 -3.82 -0.88
C GLY A 389 -26.51 -2.86 -0.20
N LEU A 390 -26.20 -1.56 -0.21
CA LEU A 390 -27.09 -0.52 0.32
C LEU A 390 -28.40 -0.44 -0.47
N GLU A 391 -28.34 -0.52 -1.80
CA GLU A 391 -29.50 -0.59 -2.68
C GLU A 391 -30.42 -1.78 -2.31
N LYS A 392 -29.83 -2.98 -2.16
CA LYS A 392 -30.62 -4.17 -1.80
C LYS A 392 -31.23 -4.05 -0.40
N ALA A 393 -30.50 -3.50 0.56
CA ALA A 393 -30.98 -3.28 1.94
C ALA A 393 -32.17 -2.31 2.02
N THR A 394 -32.24 -1.34 1.10
CA THR A 394 -33.30 -0.31 1.06
C THR A 394 -34.42 -0.60 0.03
N GLY A 395 -34.45 -1.80 -0.56
CA GLY A 395 -35.40 -2.14 -1.62
C GLY A 395 -35.29 -1.29 -2.88
N GLY A 396 -34.12 -0.71 -3.14
CA GLY A 396 -33.84 0.16 -4.28
C GLY A 396 -33.98 1.67 -4.02
N GLU A 397 -34.46 2.08 -2.84
CA GLU A 397 -34.66 3.50 -2.52
C GLU A 397 -33.36 4.28 -2.59
N SER A 398 -32.28 3.74 -2.02
CA SER A 398 -30.98 4.42 -1.99
C SER A 398 -30.33 4.60 -3.35
N SER A 399 -30.74 3.89 -4.39
CA SER A 399 -30.18 4.08 -5.74
C SER A 399 -30.47 5.48 -6.34
N ARG A 400 -31.45 6.20 -5.79
CA ARG A 400 -31.85 7.53 -6.25
C ARG A 400 -30.99 8.69 -5.72
N ASP A 401 -30.22 8.44 -4.67
CA ASP A 401 -29.41 9.45 -4.00
C ASP A 401 -27.99 8.98 -3.63
N THR A 402 -27.60 7.77 -4.03
CA THR A 402 -26.30 7.17 -3.72
C THR A 402 -25.49 6.90 -4.98
N VAL A 403 -24.19 7.25 -4.93
CA VAL A 403 -23.23 7.06 -6.00
C VAL A 403 -22.02 6.28 -5.47
N ALA A 404 -21.61 5.23 -6.19
CA ALA A 404 -20.32 4.56 -5.94
C ALA A 404 -19.20 5.36 -6.60
N VAL A 405 -18.25 5.87 -5.83
CA VAL A 405 -17.13 6.69 -6.33
C VAL A 405 -15.85 5.88 -6.30
N ILE A 406 -15.19 5.71 -7.45
CA ILE A 406 -14.00 4.87 -7.62
C ILE A 406 -13.00 5.51 -8.59
N GLY A 407 -11.71 5.38 -8.36
CA GLY A 407 -10.67 5.82 -9.30
C GLY A 407 -10.43 4.84 -10.44
N ASP A 408 -9.79 5.30 -11.52
CA ASP A 408 -9.45 4.50 -12.70
C ASP A 408 -8.59 3.26 -12.37
N SER A 409 -7.50 3.45 -11.64
CA SER A 409 -6.63 2.35 -11.19
C SER A 409 -7.37 1.38 -10.27
N THR A 410 -8.13 1.90 -9.30
CA THR A 410 -8.89 1.09 -8.34
C THR A 410 -10.03 0.33 -9.03
N PHE A 411 -10.63 0.91 -10.07
CA PHE A 411 -11.63 0.23 -10.89
C PHE A 411 -11.04 -1.02 -11.57
N VAL A 412 -9.84 -0.89 -12.16
CA VAL A 412 -9.13 -2.03 -12.76
C VAL A 412 -8.66 -3.02 -11.71
N HIS A 413 -8.25 -2.54 -10.53
CA HIS A 413 -7.78 -3.40 -9.43
C HIS A 413 -8.85 -4.41 -8.98
N SER A 414 -10.06 -3.95 -8.66
CA SER A 414 -11.13 -4.80 -8.14
C SER A 414 -12.55 -4.30 -8.49
N GLY A 415 -12.70 -3.08 -8.99
CA GLY A 415 -14.00 -2.48 -9.29
C GLY A 415 -14.76 -3.18 -10.41
N ILE A 416 -14.04 -3.72 -11.41
CA ILE A 416 -14.66 -4.45 -12.54
C ILE A 416 -15.49 -5.62 -12.05
N THR A 417 -15.01 -6.40 -11.09
CA THR A 417 -15.75 -7.54 -10.52
C THR A 417 -16.98 -7.09 -9.74
N GLY A 418 -16.87 -5.95 -9.02
CA GLY A 418 -18.03 -5.32 -8.37
C GLY A 418 -19.10 -4.86 -9.37
N LEU A 419 -18.67 -4.29 -10.50
CA LEU A 419 -19.57 -3.87 -11.58
C LEU A 419 -20.29 -5.07 -12.22
N ILE A 420 -19.55 -6.15 -12.53
CA ILE A 420 -20.11 -7.41 -13.03
C ILE A 420 -21.20 -7.93 -12.06
N ASN A 421 -20.88 -7.95 -10.76
CA ASN A 421 -21.82 -8.41 -9.73
C ASN A 421 -23.10 -7.56 -9.70
N ALA A 422 -22.97 -6.24 -9.77
CA ALA A 422 -24.11 -5.33 -9.76
C ALA A 422 -25.00 -5.54 -11.00
N VAL A 423 -24.43 -5.65 -12.19
CA VAL A 423 -25.16 -5.91 -13.44
C VAL A 423 -25.81 -7.28 -13.42
N TYR A 424 -25.07 -8.34 -13.07
CA TYR A 424 -25.56 -9.71 -13.03
C TYR A 424 -26.77 -9.89 -12.08
N ASN A 425 -26.75 -9.14 -10.95
CA ASN A 425 -27.81 -9.21 -9.93
C ASN A 425 -28.85 -8.09 -10.06
N HIS A 426 -29.05 -7.55 -11.26
CA HIS A 426 -30.08 -6.54 -11.56
C HIS A 426 -30.02 -5.35 -10.60
N GLY A 427 -28.83 -4.80 -10.40
CA GLY A 427 -28.61 -3.59 -9.61
C GLY A 427 -29.09 -2.34 -10.36
N ARG A 428 -29.19 -1.25 -9.58
CA ARG A 428 -29.57 0.09 -10.08
C ARG A 428 -28.57 1.16 -9.67
N SER A 429 -27.40 0.72 -9.23
CA SER A 429 -26.36 1.60 -8.69
C SER A 429 -25.78 2.50 -9.78
N THR A 430 -25.57 3.78 -9.46
CA THR A 430 -24.79 4.70 -10.28
C THR A 430 -23.32 4.65 -9.85
N VAL A 431 -22.44 4.31 -10.79
CA VAL A 431 -20.99 4.25 -10.57
C VAL A 431 -20.30 5.46 -11.22
N LEU A 432 -19.51 6.19 -10.45
CA LEU A 432 -18.76 7.35 -10.90
C LEU A 432 -17.26 7.03 -10.88
N ILE A 433 -16.69 6.75 -12.06
CA ILE A 433 -15.26 6.47 -12.22
C ILE A 433 -14.52 7.79 -12.40
N LEU A 434 -13.58 8.06 -11.50
CA LEU A 434 -12.71 9.25 -11.53
C LEU A 434 -11.43 8.91 -12.28
N ASP A 435 -11.42 9.15 -13.59
CA ASP A 435 -10.28 8.91 -14.47
C ASP A 435 -9.34 10.11 -14.47
N ASN A 436 -8.25 10.02 -13.69
CA ASN A 436 -7.19 11.02 -13.65
C ASN A 436 -5.91 10.58 -14.36
N SER A 437 -5.96 9.45 -15.08
CA SER A 437 -4.89 8.91 -15.92
C SER A 437 -3.59 8.59 -15.16
N THR A 438 -3.67 8.20 -13.88
CA THR A 438 -2.50 7.78 -13.10
C THR A 438 -2.89 7.21 -11.74
N THR A 439 -2.06 6.33 -11.18
CA THR A 439 -2.14 5.92 -9.77
C THR A 439 -1.42 6.96 -8.91
N ALA A 440 -2.11 8.10 -8.64
CA ALA A 440 -1.47 9.31 -8.14
C ALA A 440 -1.02 9.23 -6.68
N MET A 441 -1.76 8.55 -5.80
CA MET A 441 -1.54 8.55 -4.35
C MET A 441 -0.18 7.96 -3.95
N THR A 442 0.29 6.97 -4.68
CA THR A 442 1.52 6.22 -4.40
C THR A 442 2.76 6.74 -5.16
N GLY A 443 2.60 7.77 -6.01
CA GLY A 443 3.72 8.39 -6.74
C GLY A 443 3.53 8.50 -8.25
N HIS A 444 2.31 8.49 -8.75
CA HIS A 444 1.97 8.62 -10.19
C HIS A 444 2.39 7.44 -11.06
N GLN A 445 2.33 6.23 -10.52
CA GLN A 445 2.62 5.02 -11.28
C GLN A 445 1.63 4.84 -12.45
N PRO A 446 2.09 4.32 -13.59
CA PRO A 446 1.21 3.93 -14.67
C PRO A 446 0.31 2.77 -14.24
N ASN A 447 -0.87 2.71 -14.84
CA ASN A 447 -1.83 1.64 -14.68
C ASN A 447 -2.41 1.28 -16.07
N PRO A 448 -3.17 0.19 -16.25
CA PRO A 448 -3.63 -0.25 -17.58
C PRO A 448 -4.43 0.80 -18.37
N THR A 449 -4.96 1.84 -17.73
CA THR A 449 -5.76 2.88 -18.42
C THR A 449 -4.92 4.01 -19.02
N VAL A 450 -3.59 4.03 -18.82
CA VAL A 450 -2.75 5.17 -19.26
C VAL A 450 -2.02 4.94 -20.58
N GLY A 451 -1.72 3.68 -20.96
CA GLY A 451 -1.05 3.34 -22.21
C GLY A 451 0.48 3.37 -22.16
N TYR A 452 1.06 3.34 -20.95
CA TYR A 452 2.50 3.23 -20.71
C TYR A 452 2.78 2.20 -19.62
N ASP A 453 3.87 1.46 -19.78
CA ASP A 453 4.37 0.53 -18.77
C ASP A 453 5.25 1.22 -17.71
N ILE A 454 5.82 0.46 -16.77
CA ILE A 454 6.70 0.98 -15.71
C ILE A 454 7.94 1.68 -16.27
N ARG A 455 8.47 1.25 -17.41
CA ARG A 455 9.62 1.85 -18.11
C ARG A 455 9.23 2.98 -19.07
N LYS A 456 7.97 3.43 -19.02
CA LYS A 456 7.40 4.49 -19.88
C LYS A 456 7.40 4.14 -21.37
N GLN A 457 7.42 2.84 -21.70
CA GLN A 457 7.24 2.36 -23.05
C GLN A 457 5.74 2.31 -23.38
N GLU A 458 5.39 2.61 -24.62
CA GLU A 458 4.01 2.54 -25.07
C GLU A 458 3.49 1.10 -25.01
N THR A 459 2.28 0.95 -24.49
CA THR A 459 1.58 -0.34 -24.37
C THR A 459 0.09 -0.16 -24.61
N TYR A 460 -0.64 -1.27 -24.58
CA TYR A 460 -2.09 -1.24 -24.75
C TYR A 460 -2.76 -0.39 -23.66
N LYS A 461 -3.62 0.53 -24.09
CA LYS A 461 -4.43 1.36 -23.20
C LYS A 461 -5.82 0.76 -23.06
N LEU A 462 -6.18 0.36 -21.86
CA LEU A 462 -7.52 -0.14 -21.55
C LEU A 462 -8.55 1.00 -21.67
N ASP A 463 -9.57 0.81 -22.50
CA ASP A 463 -10.68 1.75 -22.62
C ASP A 463 -11.78 1.44 -21.62
N LEU A 464 -11.99 2.33 -20.66
CA LEU A 464 -12.95 2.16 -19.58
C LEU A 464 -14.42 2.08 -20.09
N GLU A 465 -14.78 2.84 -21.14
CA GLU A 465 -16.14 2.79 -21.71
C GLU A 465 -16.43 1.42 -22.31
N THR A 466 -15.49 0.93 -23.11
CA THR A 466 -15.58 -0.39 -23.73
C THR A 466 -15.72 -1.49 -22.69
N VAL A 467 -14.92 -1.44 -21.62
CA VAL A 467 -14.99 -2.43 -20.51
C VAL A 467 -16.36 -2.38 -19.84
N CYS A 468 -16.85 -1.19 -19.46
CA CYS A 468 -18.15 -1.05 -18.81
C CYS A 468 -19.29 -1.58 -19.70
N ARG A 469 -19.25 -1.30 -21.00
CA ARG A 469 -20.24 -1.83 -21.95
C ARG A 469 -20.13 -3.35 -22.12
N ALA A 470 -18.91 -3.87 -22.18
CA ALA A 470 -18.67 -5.31 -22.35
C ALA A 470 -19.18 -6.14 -21.17
N VAL A 471 -19.24 -5.59 -19.97
CA VAL A 471 -19.82 -6.27 -18.78
C VAL A 471 -21.35 -6.07 -18.66
N GLY A 472 -22.01 -5.41 -19.64
CA GLY A 472 -23.45 -5.30 -19.73
C GLY A 472 -24.06 -3.98 -19.26
N VAL A 473 -23.26 -2.92 -19.06
CA VAL A 473 -23.79 -1.59 -18.76
C VAL A 473 -24.23 -0.89 -20.04
N ASN A 474 -25.52 -0.53 -20.13
CA ASN A 474 -26.06 0.20 -21.29
C ASN A 474 -25.77 1.71 -21.19
N ASP A 475 -25.95 2.28 -20.00
CA ASP A 475 -25.79 3.71 -19.74
C ASP A 475 -24.37 4.04 -19.29
N VAL A 476 -23.49 4.33 -20.24
CA VAL A 476 -22.10 4.78 -19.99
C VAL A 476 -21.90 6.17 -20.57
N LYS A 477 -21.51 7.13 -19.72
CA LYS A 477 -21.29 8.54 -20.08
C LYS A 477 -19.86 8.96 -19.71
N THR A 478 -19.22 9.74 -20.58
CA THR A 478 -17.93 10.38 -20.24
C THR A 478 -18.13 11.90 -20.16
N VAL A 479 -17.69 12.50 -19.06
CA VAL A 479 -17.83 13.94 -18.78
C VAL A 479 -16.52 14.53 -18.27
N ASP A 480 -16.25 15.79 -18.56
CA ASP A 480 -15.18 16.54 -17.90
C ASP A 480 -15.67 17.01 -16.53
N PRO A 481 -15.02 16.65 -15.41
CA PRO A 481 -15.46 17.07 -14.07
C PRO A 481 -15.38 18.59 -13.83
N TYR A 482 -14.77 19.35 -14.73
CA TYR A 482 -14.79 20.81 -14.69
C TYR A 482 -16.01 21.42 -15.40
N ASP A 483 -16.72 20.64 -16.22
CA ASP A 483 -18.03 21.03 -16.74
C ASP A 483 -19.11 20.61 -15.73
N LEU A 484 -19.26 21.48 -14.70
CA LEU A 484 -20.10 21.19 -13.55
C LEU A 484 -21.57 20.92 -13.93
N ASP A 485 -22.08 21.65 -14.92
CA ASP A 485 -23.48 21.54 -15.37
C ASP A 485 -23.70 20.21 -16.11
N LYS A 486 -22.77 19.81 -16.98
CA LYS A 486 -22.85 18.50 -17.64
C LYS A 486 -22.72 17.34 -16.67
N LEU A 487 -21.82 17.45 -15.68
CA LEU A 487 -21.67 16.41 -14.66
C LEU A 487 -22.95 16.30 -13.81
N GLU A 488 -23.54 17.41 -13.38
CA GLU A 488 -24.79 17.43 -12.65
C GLU A 488 -25.94 16.83 -13.47
N ALA A 489 -26.03 17.16 -14.75
CA ALA A 489 -27.05 16.60 -15.65
C ALA A 489 -26.86 15.08 -15.84
N ALA A 490 -25.63 14.62 -16.02
CA ALA A 490 -25.32 13.20 -16.15
C ALA A 490 -25.68 12.41 -14.87
N LEU A 491 -25.39 12.96 -13.70
CA LEU A 491 -25.75 12.35 -12.42
C LEU A 491 -27.29 12.26 -12.25
N LYS A 492 -28.02 13.34 -12.54
CA LYS A 492 -29.49 13.34 -12.48
C LYS A 492 -30.10 12.31 -13.40
N ASP A 493 -29.62 12.20 -14.63
CA ASP A 493 -30.10 11.21 -15.58
C ASP A 493 -29.80 9.78 -15.10
N SER A 494 -28.56 9.47 -14.70
CA SER A 494 -28.17 8.14 -14.26
C SER A 494 -28.89 7.70 -12.98
N LEU A 495 -29.04 8.58 -12.00
CA LEU A 495 -29.79 8.32 -10.75
C LEU A 495 -31.31 8.12 -10.98
N SER A 496 -31.86 8.56 -12.12
CA SER A 496 -33.27 8.33 -12.47
C SER A 496 -33.55 6.98 -13.10
N ARG A 497 -32.50 6.23 -13.48
CA ARG A 497 -32.62 4.97 -14.21
C ARG A 497 -32.87 3.78 -13.27
N ASP A 498 -33.53 2.75 -13.79
CA ASP A 498 -33.74 1.48 -13.10
C ASP A 498 -32.74 0.39 -13.54
N GLU A 499 -31.54 0.79 -13.90
CA GLU A 499 -30.44 -0.08 -14.30
C GLU A 499 -29.10 0.46 -13.76
N VAL A 500 -28.05 -0.35 -13.84
CA VAL A 500 -26.68 0.10 -13.51
C VAL A 500 -26.25 1.15 -14.52
N SER A 501 -25.81 2.29 -14.04
CA SER A 501 -25.27 3.38 -14.85
C SER A 501 -23.82 3.68 -14.49
N VAL A 502 -23.00 4.03 -15.47
CA VAL A 502 -21.61 4.43 -15.26
C VAL A 502 -21.35 5.82 -15.82
N ILE A 503 -20.76 6.68 -15.00
CA ILE A 503 -20.26 7.99 -15.42
C ILE A 503 -18.74 7.99 -15.26
N ILE A 504 -18.00 8.31 -16.32
CA ILE A 504 -16.54 8.45 -16.30
C ILE A 504 -16.22 9.93 -16.27
N ALA A 505 -15.80 10.42 -15.09
CA ALA A 505 -15.34 11.79 -14.92
C ALA A 505 -13.86 11.85 -15.31
N ARG A 506 -13.58 12.19 -16.58
CA ARG A 506 -12.24 12.09 -17.19
C ARG A 506 -11.57 13.44 -17.28
N ARG A 507 -10.47 13.60 -16.57
CA ARG A 507 -9.52 14.71 -16.70
C ARG A 507 -8.18 14.33 -16.07
N PRO A 508 -7.04 14.49 -16.78
CA PRO A 508 -5.72 14.15 -16.26
C PRO A 508 -5.40 14.84 -14.92
N CYS A 509 -4.63 14.16 -14.09
CA CYS A 509 -4.12 14.74 -12.83
C CYS A 509 -3.37 16.04 -13.11
N ALA A 510 -3.64 17.08 -12.32
CA ALA A 510 -3.03 18.40 -12.51
C ALA A 510 -1.48 18.38 -12.38
N LEU A 511 -0.92 17.38 -11.71
CA LEU A 511 0.53 17.23 -11.55
C LEU A 511 1.22 16.54 -12.74
N LEU A 512 0.45 15.93 -13.66
CA LEU A 512 0.99 15.37 -14.90
C LEU A 512 1.24 16.42 -15.97
N THR A 513 0.53 17.56 -15.92
CA THR A 513 0.68 18.63 -16.90
C THR A 513 1.80 19.58 -16.48
N LYS A 514 2.82 19.71 -17.33
CA LYS A 514 3.89 20.71 -17.15
C LYS A 514 3.50 22.09 -17.69
N GLU A 515 2.34 22.23 -18.32
CA GLU A 515 1.86 23.47 -18.91
C GLU A 515 1.49 24.48 -17.82
N LYS A 516 2.24 25.56 -17.75
CA LYS A 516 1.92 26.70 -16.85
C LYS A 516 0.81 27.54 -17.50
N LYS A 517 -0.39 27.47 -16.93
CA LYS A 517 -1.48 28.36 -17.31
C LYS A 517 -1.39 29.68 -16.55
N PRO A 518 -1.88 30.78 -17.12
CA PRO A 518 -1.95 32.04 -16.42
C PRO A 518 -2.76 31.92 -15.12
N VAL A 519 -2.25 32.48 -14.04
CA VAL A 519 -2.93 32.46 -12.75
C VAL A 519 -4.17 33.38 -12.77
N TYR A 520 -5.18 32.99 -12.03
CA TYR A 520 -6.38 33.80 -11.85
C TYR A 520 -6.19 34.78 -10.71
N THR A 521 -6.87 35.93 -10.81
CA THR A 521 -6.90 36.97 -9.80
C THR A 521 -8.32 37.31 -9.40
N VAL A 522 -8.48 37.95 -8.24
CA VAL A 522 -9.78 38.39 -7.75
C VAL A 522 -9.85 39.90 -7.83
N ASP A 523 -10.86 40.43 -8.52
CA ASP A 523 -11.26 41.85 -8.50
C ASP A 523 -12.03 42.10 -7.18
N ALA A 524 -11.37 42.79 -6.24
CA ALA A 524 -11.93 43.05 -4.91
C ALA A 524 -13.21 43.89 -4.96
N ASP A 525 -13.36 44.78 -5.96
CA ASP A 525 -14.54 45.68 -6.08
C ASP A 525 -15.77 44.89 -6.54
N LYS A 526 -15.58 43.88 -7.38
CA LYS A 526 -16.64 42.98 -7.83
C LYS A 526 -16.94 41.88 -6.83
N CYS A 527 -16.00 41.53 -5.96
CA CYS A 527 -16.18 40.45 -4.99
C CYS A 527 -17.23 40.83 -3.93
N ARG A 528 -18.30 40.04 -3.83
CA ARG A 528 -19.40 40.21 -2.87
C ARG A 528 -19.27 39.32 -1.63
N ASN A 529 -18.12 38.69 -1.38
CA ASN A 529 -17.88 37.81 -0.22
C ASN A 529 -18.92 36.68 -0.07
N CYS A 530 -19.49 36.18 -1.16
CA CYS A 530 -20.51 35.14 -1.12
C CYS A 530 -19.96 33.73 -0.78
N GLY A 531 -18.65 33.52 -0.84
CA GLY A 531 -17.98 32.29 -0.49
C GLY A 531 -18.15 31.11 -1.47
N MET A 532 -18.85 31.30 -2.60
CA MET A 532 -19.11 30.20 -3.55
C MET A 532 -17.83 29.59 -4.11
N CYS A 533 -16.82 30.40 -4.42
CA CYS A 533 -15.51 29.95 -4.91
C CYS A 533 -14.73 29.14 -3.87
N LEU A 534 -14.96 29.36 -2.57
CA LEU A 534 -14.32 28.61 -1.49
C LEU A 534 -14.87 27.19 -1.36
N LYS A 535 -16.12 26.94 -1.82
CA LYS A 535 -16.75 25.61 -1.77
C LYS A 535 -16.03 24.56 -2.63
N VAL A 536 -15.18 25.01 -3.58
CA VAL A 536 -14.29 24.09 -4.33
C VAL A 536 -13.23 23.47 -3.41
N GLY A 537 -12.94 24.10 -2.27
CA GLY A 537 -11.92 23.64 -1.33
C GLY A 537 -10.49 23.74 -1.85
N CYS A 538 -10.22 24.57 -2.87
CA CYS A 538 -8.88 24.72 -3.44
C CYS A 538 -7.96 25.46 -2.45
N PRO A 539 -6.74 24.91 -2.14
CA PRO A 539 -5.82 25.56 -1.21
C PRO A 539 -5.22 26.87 -1.75
N ALA A 540 -5.36 27.14 -3.06
CA ALA A 540 -4.93 28.39 -3.67
C ALA A 540 -5.93 29.55 -3.47
N ILE A 541 -7.12 29.31 -2.90
CA ILE A 541 -8.13 30.34 -2.69
C ILE A 541 -8.54 30.40 -1.22
N GLU A 542 -8.45 31.58 -0.65
CA GLU A 542 -8.75 31.84 0.76
C GLU A 542 -9.58 33.13 0.91
N ARG A 543 -9.93 33.45 2.13
CA ARG A 543 -10.60 34.71 2.47
C ARG A 543 -9.62 35.64 3.20
N VAL A 544 -9.35 36.82 2.63
CA VAL A 544 -8.52 37.84 3.23
C VAL A 544 -9.36 39.13 3.28
N ASP A 545 -9.42 39.78 4.41
CA ASP A 545 -10.17 41.06 4.65
C ASP A 545 -11.61 41.03 4.11
N GLY A 546 -12.30 39.89 4.30
CA GLY A 546 -13.68 39.71 3.87
C GLY A 546 -13.87 39.57 2.36
N LYS A 547 -12.82 39.39 1.58
CA LYS A 547 -12.86 39.14 0.13
C LYS A 547 -12.17 37.79 -0.20
N ALA A 548 -12.53 37.21 -1.33
CA ALA A 548 -11.76 36.06 -1.84
C ALA A 548 -10.38 36.55 -2.31
N HIS A 549 -9.37 35.76 -2.05
CA HIS A 549 -7.99 36.00 -2.48
C HIS A 549 -7.46 34.71 -3.13
N ILE A 550 -6.71 34.85 -4.20
CA ILE A 550 -6.03 33.71 -4.85
C ILE A 550 -4.52 33.87 -4.69
N ASP A 551 -3.89 32.91 -4.04
CA ASP A 551 -2.44 32.84 -3.95
C ASP A 551 -1.84 32.48 -5.33
N PRO A 552 -1.07 33.40 -5.96
CA PRO A 552 -0.49 33.18 -7.27
C PRO A 552 0.60 32.08 -7.26
N ALA A 553 1.21 31.80 -6.11
CA ALA A 553 2.22 30.75 -6.00
C ALA A 553 1.60 29.34 -6.04
N LEU A 554 0.34 29.20 -5.63
CA LEU A 554 -0.38 27.94 -5.59
C LEU A 554 -1.34 27.77 -6.79
N CYS A 555 -1.78 28.86 -7.43
CA CYS A 555 -2.77 28.81 -8.51
C CYS A 555 -2.18 28.20 -9.79
N VAL A 556 -2.85 27.16 -10.33
CA VAL A 556 -2.47 26.50 -11.58
C VAL A 556 -3.32 26.92 -12.79
N GLY A 557 -4.15 27.94 -12.66
CA GLY A 557 -4.94 28.49 -13.77
C GLY A 557 -6.05 27.57 -14.29
N CYS A 558 -6.66 26.74 -13.44
CA CYS A 558 -7.64 25.73 -13.84
C CYS A 558 -9.07 26.24 -14.08
N ASP A 559 -9.37 27.48 -13.77
CA ASP A 559 -10.65 28.22 -13.90
C ASP A 559 -11.83 27.76 -13.03
N LEU A 560 -11.75 26.65 -12.31
CA LEU A 560 -12.87 26.05 -11.59
C LEU A 560 -13.55 27.03 -10.59
N CYS A 561 -12.76 27.82 -9.85
CA CYS A 561 -13.29 28.83 -8.93
C CYS A 561 -13.95 30.01 -9.67
N ALA A 562 -13.46 30.35 -10.87
CA ALA A 562 -14.04 31.40 -11.70
C ALA A 562 -15.42 31.03 -12.23
N ARG A 563 -15.63 29.75 -12.62
CA ARG A 563 -16.93 29.21 -13.05
C ARG A 563 -18.01 29.34 -11.98
N LEU A 564 -17.63 29.33 -10.71
CA LEU A 564 -18.56 29.48 -9.58
C LEU A 564 -18.82 30.95 -9.22
N CYS A 565 -18.07 31.90 -9.76
CA CYS A 565 -18.20 33.28 -9.43
C CYS A 565 -19.33 33.97 -10.24
N LYS A 566 -20.53 34.06 -9.66
CA LYS A 566 -21.69 34.71 -10.27
C LYS A 566 -21.49 36.20 -10.52
N PHE A 567 -20.48 36.83 -9.91
CA PHE A 567 -20.19 38.27 -10.01
C PHE A 567 -19.04 38.58 -10.98
N SER A 568 -18.51 37.54 -11.66
CA SER A 568 -17.35 37.69 -12.55
C SER A 568 -16.16 38.41 -11.89
N ALA A 569 -16.03 38.23 -10.56
CA ALA A 569 -14.93 38.80 -9.79
C ALA A 569 -13.62 38.02 -9.89
N ILE A 570 -13.65 36.83 -10.43
CA ILE A 570 -12.45 35.99 -10.61
C ILE A 570 -12.18 35.89 -12.10
N GLY A 571 -11.00 36.32 -12.54
CA GLY A 571 -10.61 36.34 -13.93
C GLY A 571 -9.14 36.01 -14.15
N GLY A 572 -8.83 35.46 -15.34
CA GLY A 572 -7.47 35.30 -15.84
C GLY A 572 -6.99 36.58 -16.59
N PRO A 573 -5.75 36.56 -17.12
CA PRO A 573 -5.15 37.73 -17.82
C PRO A 573 -5.92 38.25 -19.01
N SER A 574 -6.85 37.49 -19.57
CA SER A 574 -7.72 37.86 -20.70
C SER A 574 -8.98 38.63 -20.29
N CYS A 575 -9.20 38.85 -19.00
CA CYS A 575 -10.35 39.58 -18.45
C CYS A 575 -10.00 41.03 -18.03
N LYS A 576 -9.08 41.68 -18.76
CA LYS A 576 -8.84 43.12 -18.65
C LYS A 576 -9.73 43.85 -19.64
#